data_31b14e477910f594e0e18f238046dd5e
#
_entry.id   31b14e477910f594e0e18f238046dd5e
#
_cell.length_a   1.000
_cell.length_b   1.000
_cell.length_c   1.000
_cell.angle_alpha   90.00
_cell.angle_beta   90.00
_cell.angle_gamma   90.00
#
_symmetry.space_group_name_H-M   'P 1'
#
loop_
_entity.id
_entity.type
_entity.pdbx_description
1 polymer ?
#
loop_
_entity_poly.entity_id
_entity_poly.type
_entity_poly.pdbx_seq_one_letter_code
_entity_poly.pdbx_strand_id
1 'polypeptide(L)'
;YRFGFTGTLDGTQTHKWVLEGLFGPSYKVTRTDELMRQGHLSQLDIQCLVLKHPPKTFDVYEDEIQYLIGHEKRNRFIRNLTLDLKGNSLVLFARVEAHGAILYEEINKHKRGDRKVFFIHGGVDAEEREIVREITEREHNAIIVASYGTFSTGINIKNLHNVIFASPSKSRIRNLQSIGRVLRKGKDKVKATLYDIADDCSTKSRKNYTLNHFIERIKTYNEENFNYEIITIELKV
;
A
#
# COMPACT_ATOMS: atom_id res chain seq x y z
N TYR A 1 17.70 20.34 25.92
CA TYR A 1 17.35 18.93 25.69
C TYR A 1 16.73 18.81 24.28
N ARG A 2 17.06 17.72 23.57
CA ARG A 2 16.52 17.41 22.24
C ARG A 2 15.78 16.07 22.32
N PHE A 3 14.54 16.05 21.81
CA PHE A 3 13.72 14.84 21.76
C PHE A 3 13.26 14.62 20.32
N GLY A 4 13.32 13.38 19.86
CA GLY A 4 12.82 12.95 18.55
C GLY A 4 11.81 11.80 18.73
N PHE A 5 10.67 11.89 18.02
CA PHE A 5 9.66 10.83 17.99
C PHE A 5 9.41 10.42 16.56
N THR A 6 9.43 9.14 16.29
CA THR A 6 9.08 8.58 14.97
C THR A 6 8.37 7.25 15.14
N GLY A 7 7.40 6.98 14.30
CA GLY A 7 6.74 5.67 14.23
C GLY A 7 7.51 4.63 13.41
N THR A 8 8.53 5.06 12.64
CA THR A 8 9.24 4.18 11.70
C THR A 8 10.67 4.65 11.48
N LEU A 9 11.63 3.76 11.66
CA LEU A 9 13.02 3.96 11.23
C LEU A 9 13.23 3.27 9.87
N ASP A 10 14.20 3.77 9.06
CA ASP A 10 14.47 3.20 7.73
C ASP A 10 15.13 1.81 7.77
N GLY A 11 15.59 1.41 8.96
CA GLY A 11 16.24 0.12 9.20
C GLY A 11 17.73 0.09 8.86
N THR A 12 18.31 1.20 8.36
CA THR A 12 19.75 1.28 8.08
C THR A 12 20.54 1.68 9.31
N GLN A 13 21.71 1.08 9.48
CA GLN A 13 22.61 1.38 10.61
C GLN A 13 23.10 2.82 10.57
N THR A 14 23.39 3.33 9.36
CA THR A 14 23.85 4.72 9.17
C THR A 14 22.82 5.73 9.64
N HIS A 15 21.54 5.54 9.28
CA HIS A 15 20.47 6.42 9.72
C HIS A 15 20.28 6.36 11.25
N LYS A 16 20.39 5.17 11.83
CA LYS A 16 20.35 4.99 13.28
C LYS A 16 21.46 5.77 13.97
N TRP A 17 22.71 5.67 13.51
CA TRP A 17 23.84 6.40 14.09
C TRP A 17 23.68 7.92 13.99
N VAL A 18 23.17 8.43 12.86
CA VAL A 18 22.88 9.87 12.72
C VAL A 18 21.87 10.33 13.74
N LEU A 19 20.77 9.59 13.92
CA LEU A 19 19.75 9.92 14.91
C LEU A 19 20.28 9.84 16.34
N GLU A 20 21.04 8.80 16.67
CA GLU A 20 21.63 8.63 17.99
C GLU A 20 22.69 9.72 18.29
N GLY A 21 23.42 10.18 17.28
CA GLY A 21 24.34 11.33 17.41
C GLY A 21 23.63 12.64 17.69
N LEU A 22 22.40 12.83 17.18
CA LEU A 22 21.61 14.06 17.36
C LEU A 22 20.76 14.06 18.63
N PHE A 23 20.22 12.91 19.05
CA PHE A 23 19.20 12.79 20.07
C PHE A 23 19.58 11.85 21.23
N GLY A 24 20.72 11.13 21.14
CA GLY A 24 21.08 10.08 22.08
C GLY A 24 20.46 8.73 21.71
N PRO A 25 20.59 7.70 22.58
CA PRO A 25 20.12 6.34 22.28
C PRO A 25 18.65 6.28 21.87
N SER A 26 18.36 5.48 20.85
CA SER A 26 16.99 5.25 20.41
C SER A 26 16.32 4.13 21.18
N TYR A 27 15.11 4.36 21.64
CA TYR A 27 14.31 3.38 22.39
C TYR A 27 13.04 3.04 21.63
N LYS A 28 12.77 1.74 21.43
CA LYS A 28 11.49 1.27 20.89
C LYS A 28 10.48 1.18 22.06
N VAL A 29 9.54 2.11 22.10
CA VAL A 29 8.57 2.23 23.21
C VAL A 29 7.50 1.13 23.13
N THR A 30 7.04 0.79 21.92
CA THR A 30 6.03 -0.26 21.70
C THR A 30 6.14 -0.83 20.29
N ARG A 31 5.43 -1.92 20.04
CA ARG A 31 5.34 -2.61 18.74
C ARG A 31 3.93 -2.51 18.17
N THR A 32 3.81 -2.55 16.86
CA THR A 32 2.51 -2.50 16.18
C THR A 32 1.62 -3.68 16.54
N ASP A 33 2.17 -4.88 16.61
CA ASP A 33 1.46 -6.10 17.01
C ASP A 33 0.94 -6.04 18.45
N GLU A 34 1.68 -5.41 19.36
CA GLU A 34 1.26 -5.18 20.74
C GLU A 34 0.08 -4.21 20.82
N LEU A 35 0.15 -3.08 20.10
CA LEU A 35 -0.95 -2.12 20.02
C LEU A 35 -2.22 -2.72 19.41
N MET A 36 -2.09 -3.63 18.44
CA MET A 36 -3.23 -4.38 17.92
C MET A 36 -3.83 -5.32 18.96
N ARG A 37 -3.01 -6.06 19.69
CA ARG A 37 -3.45 -6.96 20.79
C ARG A 37 -4.15 -6.20 21.91
N GLN A 38 -3.64 -5.04 22.29
CA GLN A 38 -4.23 -4.17 23.30
C GLN A 38 -5.50 -3.44 22.80
N GLY A 39 -5.83 -3.59 21.50
CA GLY A 39 -7.00 -2.97 20.91
C GLY A 39 -6.86 -1.47 20.66
N HIS A 40 -5.67 -0.90 20.66
CA HIS A 40 -5.42 0.49 20.25
C HIS A 40 -5.41 0.67 18.73
N LEU A 41 -5.11 -0.38 17.99
CA LEU A 41 -5.16 -0.43 16.53
C LEU A 41 -6.14 -1.53 16.06
N SER A 42 -6.63 -1.39 14.82
CA SER A 42 -7.42 -2.44 14.15
C SER A 42 -6.53 -3.66 13.88
N GLN A 43 -7.13 -4.85 13.84
CA GLN A 43 -6.42 -6.05 13.38
C GLN A 43 -6.05 -5.91 11.90
N LEU A 44 -4.92 -6.48 11.50
CA LEU A 44 -4.42 -6.47 10.12
C LEU A 44 -4.31 -7.89 9.58
N ASP A 45 -4.93 -8.12 8.44
CA ASP A 45 -4.62 -9.28 7.59
C ASP A 45 -3.91 -8.80 6.33
N ILE A 46 -2.91 -9.53 5.89
CA ILE A 46 -2.20 -9.26 4.65
C ILE A 46 -2.41 -10.42 3.68
N GLN A 47 -3.00 -10.09 2.52
CA GLN A 47 -3.15 -11.00 1.39
C GLN A 47 -2.09 -10.64 0.34
N CYS A 48 -1.04 -11.44 0.25
CA CYS A 48 0.02 -11.26 -0.74
C CYS A 48 -0.38 -11.96 -2.04
N LEU A 49 -0.78 -11.18 -3.04
CA LEU A 49 -1.29 -11.69 -4.32
C LEU A 49 -0.16 -11.70 -5.35
N VAL A 50 0.44 -12.88 -5.58
CA VAL A 50 1.54 -13.04 -6.54
C VAL A 50 0.97 -13.34 -7.93
N LEU A 51 1.00 -12.36 -8.80
CA LEU A 51 0.54 -12.47 -10.19
C LEU A 51 1.63 -13.11 -11.05
N LYS A 52 1.34 -14.28 -11.60
CA LYS A 52 2.23 -14.98 -12.53
C LYS A 52 2.10 -14.41 -13.93
N HIS A 53 3.22 -13.93 -14.45
CA HIS A 53 3.38 -13.48 -15.84
C HIS A 53 4.16 -14.51 -16.65
N PRO A 54 4.11 -14.44 -17.98
CA PRO A 54 5.07 -15.16 -18.81
C PRO A 54 6.49 -14.77 -18.41
N PRO A 55 7.43 -15.73 -18.35
CA PRO A 55 8.82 -15.46 -17.99
C PRO A 55 9.42 -14.37 -18.89
N LYS A 56 9.97 -13.33 -18.29
CA LYS A 56 10.59 -12.20 -19.01
C LYS A 56 11.75 -11.64 -18.23
N THR A 57 12.85 -11.35 -18.93
CA THR A 57 14.02 -10.65 -18.38
C THR A 57 13.94 -9.16 -18.70
N PHE A 58 14.43 -8.36 -17.76
CA PHE A 58 14.52 -6.92 -17.89
C PHE A 58 15.96 -6.50 -17.58
N ASP A 59 16.53 -5.62 -18.38
CA ASP A 59 17.90 -5.15 -18.17
C ASP A 59 17.97 -4.16 -17.02
N VAL A 60 16.99 -3.27 -16.92
CA VAL A 60 16.88 -2.29 -15.84
C VAL A 60 15.51 -2.35 -15.15
N TYR A 61 15.47 -1.87 -13.91
CA TYR A 61 14.24 -1.84 -13.09
C TYR A 61 13.13 -1.02 -13.75
N GLU A 62 13.45 0.08 -14.43
CA GLU A 62 12.45 0.95 -15.05
C GLU A 62 11.69 0.25 -16.17
N ASP A 63 12.35 -0.58 -16.98
CA ASP A 63 11.70 -1.35 -18.04
C ASP A 63 10.69 -2.35 -17.48
N GLU A 64 11.02 -2.98 -16.35
CA GLU A 64 10.09 -3.86 -15.66
C GLU A 64 8.88 -3.09 -15.15
N ILE A 65 9.09 -1.90 -14.54
CA ILE A 65 7.98 -1.06 -14.07
C ILE A 65 7.08 -0.64 -15.22
N GLN A 66 7.64 -0.16 -16.34
CA GLN A 66 6.83 0.22 -17.51
C GLN A 66 6.02 -0.95 -18.07
N TYR A 67 6.62 -2.13 -18.14
CA TYR A 67 5.90 -3.34 -18.54
C TYR A 67 4.73 -3.65 -17.59
N LEU A 68 4.93 -3.61 -16.28
CA LEU A 68 3.92 -3.97 -15.28
C LEU A 68 2.77 -2.95 -15.23
N ILE A 69 3.05 -1.65 -15.21
CA ILE A 69 2.01 -0.62 -15.16
C ILE A 69 1.20 -0.53 -16.45
N GLY A 70 1.79 -0.87 -17.59
CA GLY A 70 1.12 -0.95 -18.88
C GLY A 70 0.42 -2.29 -19.15
N HIS A 71 0.54 -3.28 -18.25
CA HIS A 71 0.01 -4.62 -18.51
C HIS A 71 -1.51 -4.68 -18.27
N GLU A 72 -2.31 -4.74 -19.35
CA GLU A 72 -3.78 -4.65 -19.29
C GLU A 72 -4.43 -5.68 -18.37
N LYS A 73 -4.02 -6.94 -18.41
CA LYS A 73 -4.62 -8.00 -17.58
C LYS A 73 -4.34 -7.78 -16.11
N ARG A 74 -3.14 -7.28 -15.76
CA ARG A 74 -2.77 -6.88 -14.41
C ARG A 74 -3.66 -5.73 -13.92
N ASN A 75 -3.82 -4.68 -14.71
CA ASN A 75 -4.65 -3.53 -14.36
C ASN A 75 -6.14 -3.93 -14.27
N ARG A 76 -6.60 -4.82 -15.14
CA ARG A 76 -7.95 -5.44 -15.06
C ARG A 76 -8.13 -6.24 -13.77
N PHE A 77 -7.12 -7.01 -13.37
CA PHE A 77 -7.15 -7.75 -12.10
C PHE A 77 -7.27 -6.78 -10.92
N ILE A 78 -6.44 -5.73 -10.85
CA ILE A 78 -6.49 -4.71 -9.79
C ILE A 78 -7.86 -4.03 -9.74
N ARG A 79 -8.39 -3.62 -10.91
CA ARG A 79 -9.73 -3.06 -11.03
C ARG A 79 -10.80 -4.00 -10.47
N ASN A 80 -10.82 -5.25 -10.92
CA ASN A 80 -11.82 -6.22 -10.49
C ASN A 80 -11.74 -6.50 -9.00
N LEU A 81 -10.53 -6.74 -8.46
CA LEU A 81 -10.30 -6.86 -7.03
C LEU A 81 -10.89 -5.66 -6.28
N THR A 82 -10.55 -4.45 -6.71
CA THR A 82 -11.02 -3.22 -6.05
C THR A 82 -12.55 -3.09 -6.07
N LEU A 83 -13.18 -3.46 -7.18
CA LEU A 83 -14.64 -3.38 -7.32
C LEU A 83 -15.39 -4.44 -6.53
N ASP A 84 -14.80 -5.62 -6.32
CA ASP A 84 -15.41 -6.72 -5.57
C ASP A 84 -15.27 -6.56 -4.05
N LEU A 85 -14.33 -5.75 -3.58
CA LEU A 85 -14.13 -5.48 -2.16
C LEU A 85 -15.29 -4.67 -1.58
N LYS A 86 -15.75 -5.08 -0.40
CA LYS A 86 -16.71 -4.34 0.42
C LYS A 86 -15.99 -3.42 1.40
N GLY A 87 -16.61 -2.31 1.74
CA GLY A 87 -16.02 -1.30 2.61
C GLY A 87 -15.14 -0.29 1.85
N ASN A 88 -14.77 0.78 2.53
CA ASN A 88 -13.93 1.80 1.95
C ASN A 88 -12.56 1.24 1.59
N SER A 89 -12.15 1.42 0.34
CA SER A 89 -10.95 0.83 -0.24
C SER A 89 -10.00 1.91 -0.73
N LEU A 90 -8.70 1.70 -0.48
CA LEU A 90 -7.62 2.58 -0.92
C LEU A 90 -6.72 1.83 -1.88
N VAL A 91 -6.54 2.36 -3.09
CA VAL A 91 -5.61 1.83 -4.09
C VAL A 91 -4.39 2.75 -4.17
N LEU A 92 -3.21 2.23 -3.84
CA LEU A 92 -1.98 3.01 -3.81
C LEU A 92 -1.13 2.77 -5.04
N PHE A 93 -0.76 3.86 -5.72
CA PHE A 93 0.08 3.85 -6.91
C PHE A 93 1.31 4.76 -6.77
N ALA A 94 2.31 4.57 -7.67
CA ALA A 94 3.56 5.34 -7.68
C ALA A 94 3.62 6.37 -8.82
N ARG A 95 3.10 6.08 -10.00
CA ARG A 95 3.16 6.93 -11.21
C ARG A 95 1.77 7.50 -11.50
N VAL A 96 1.62 8.83 -11.46
CA VAL A 96 0.32 9.51 -11.56
C VAL A 96 -0.31 9.22 -12.92
N GLU A 97 0.27 9.74 -14.00
CA GLU A 97 -0.30 9.64 -15.35
C GLU A 97 -0.24 8.21 -15.92
N ALA A 98 0.92 7.57 -15.80
CA ALA A 98 1.18 6.29 -16.44
C ALA A 98 0.48 5.09 -15.78
N HIS A 99 -0.04 5.24 -14.54
CA HIS A 99 -0.70 4.14 -13.84
C HIS A 99 -1.91 4.58 -13.01
N GLY A 100 -1.77 5.61 -12.18
CA GLY A 100 -2.84 6.05 -11.28
C GLY A 100 -4.09 6.52 -12.02
N ALA A 101 -3.92 7.36 -13.04
CA ALA A 101 -5.01 7.86 -13.87
C ALA A 101 -5.72 6.72 -14.61
N ILE A 102 -4.95 5.78 -15.18
CA ILE A 102 -5.50 4.59 -15.87
C ILE A 102 -6.33 3.74 -14.90
N LEU A 103 -5.82 3.45 -13.71
CA LEU A 103 -6.57 2.69 -12.70
C LEU A 103 -7.83 3.43 -12.25
N TYR A 104 -7.75 4.74 -12.03
CA TYR A 104 -8.90 5.55 -11.65
C TYR A 104 -10.00 5.52 -12.72
N GLU A 105 -9.65 5.78 -13.97
CA GLU A 105 -10.60 5.76 -15.09
C GLU A 105 -11.27 4.39 -15.24
N GLU A 106 -10.48 3.32 -15.21
CA GLU A 106 -11.00 1.95 -15.32
C GLU A 106 -11.91 1.58 -14.15
N ILE A 107 -11.56 1.94 -12.92
CA ILE A 107 -12.39 1.68 -11.74
C ILE A 107 -13.67 2.53 -11.82
N ASN A 108 -13.56 3.81 -12.14
CA ASN A 108 -14.70 4.71 -12.19
C ASN A 108 -15.68 4.34 -13.31
N LYS A 109 -15.18 3.89 -14.47
CA LYS A 109 -15.98 3.42 -15.60
C LYS A 109 -16.77 2.15 -15.30
N HIS A 110 -16.20 1.23 -14.50
CA HIS A 110 -16.80 -0.08 -14.24
C HIS A 110 -17.43 -0.20 -12.84
N LYS A 111 -17.46 0.89 -12.07
CA LYS A 111 -18.15 0.89 -10.75
C LYS A 111 -19.63 0.58 -10.88
N ARG A 112 -20.20 -0.06 -9.87
CA ARG A 112 -21.62 -0.39 -9.82
C ARG A 112 -22.38 0.60 -8.92
N GLY A 113 -23.55 1.02 -9.37
CA GLY A 113 -24.39 1.93 -8.62
C GLY A 113 -23.78 3.31 -8.41
N ASP A 114 -24.04 3.91 -7.27
CA ASP A 114 -23.61 5.24 -6.85
C ASP A 114 -22.26 5.25 -6.11
N ARG A 115 -21.51 4.14 -6.17
CA ARG A 115 -20.21 4.01 -5.49
C ARG A 115 -19.29 5.18 -5.85
N LYS A 116 -18.81 5.90 -4.85
CA LYS A 116 -17.92 7.06 -5.03
C LYS A 116 -16.49 6.60 -5.28
N VAL A 117 -15.84 7.19 -6.28
CA VAL A 117 -14.44 6.93 -6.64
C VAL A 117 -13.71 8.26 -6.69
N PHE A 118 -12.62 8.39 -5.94
CA PHE A 118 -11.82 9.61 -5.83
C PHE A 118 -10.41 9.37 -6.36
N PHE A 119 -9.81 10.38 -7.00
CA PHE A 119 -8.44 10.34 -7.49
C PHE A 119 -7.61 11.41 -6.76
N ILE A 120 -6.58 10.98 -6.02
CA ILE A 120 -5.79 11.87 -5.17
C ILE A 120 -4.30 11.71 -5.45
N HIS A 121 -3.66 12.83 -5.80
CA HIS A 121 -2.22 12.89 -6.04
C HIS A 121 -1.66 14.26 -5.59
N GLY A 122 -0.38 14.49 -5.80
CA GLY A 122 0.29 15.71 -5.34
C GLY A 122 -0.26 17.02 -5.92
N GLY A 123 -0.90 16.96 -7.10
CA GLY A 123 -1.54 18.11 -7.73
C GLY A 123 -2.94 18.47 -7.19
N VAL A 124 -3.54 17.62 -6.36
CA VAL A 124 -4.81 17.92 -5.68
C VAL A 124 -4.53 18.81 -4.49
N ASP A 125 -5.27 19.90 -4.31
CA ASP A 125 -5.04 20.84 -3.20
C ASP A 125 -5.45 20.27 -1.83
N ALA A 126 -5.11 20.97 -0.75
CA ALA A 126 -5.35 20.50 0.59
C ALA A 126 -6.84 20.50 0.97
N GLU A 127 -7.60 21.46 0.45
CA GLU A 127 -9.03 21.61 0.73
C GLU A 127 -9.82 20.47 0.07
N GLU A 128 -9.55 20.19 -1.20
CA GLU A 128 -10.17 19.06 -1.91
C GLU A 128 -9.85 17.72 -1.23
N ARG A 129 -8.61 17.51 -0.79
CA ARG A 129 -8.24 16.29 -0.03
C ARG A 129 -9.02 16.16 1.27
N GLU A 130 -9.27 17.27 1.96
CA GLU A 130 -10.06 17.27 3.19
C GLU A 130 -11.54 16.95 2.92
N ILE A 131 -12.11 17.49 1.85
CA ILE A 131 -13.48 17.15 1.39
C ILE A 131 -13.59 15.63 1.11
N VAL A 132 -12.63 15.07 0.37
CA VAL A 132 -12.63 13.62 0.09
C VAL A 132 -12.50 12.82 1.39
N ARG A 133 -11.68 13.27 2.34
CA ARG A 133 -11.58 12.63 3.65
C ARG A 133 -12.93 12.61 4.37
N GLU A 134 -13.61 13.77 4.46
CA GLU A 134 -14.90 13.88 5.14
C GLU A 134 -15.99 13.02 4.49
N ILE A 135 -16.04 13.03 3.16
CA ILE A 135 -16.99 12.18 2.43
C ILE A 135 -16.71 10.70 2.74
N THR A 136 -15.44 10.27 2.64
CA THR A 136 -15.07 8.86 2.86
C THR A 136 -15.34 8.40 4.30
N GLU A 137 -15.18 9.28 5.30
CA GLU A 137 -15.52 8.95 6.69
C GLU A 137 -17.02 8.67 6.91
N ARG A 138 -17.88 9.23 6.06
CA ARG A 138 -19.35 9.01 6.09
C ARG A 138 -19.80 7.87 5.19
N GLU A 139 -19.01 7.52 4.17
CA GLU A 139 -19.31 6.46 3.23
C GLU A 139 -18.90 5.09 3.77
N HIS A 140 -19.61 4.06 3.33
CA HIS A 140 -19.34 2.68 3.71
C HIS A 140 -18.72 1.85 2.58
N ASN A 141 -18.60 2.39 1.37
CA ASN A 141 -18.12 1.66 0.20
C ASN A 141 -17.44 2.56 -0.85
N ALA A 142 -16.74 3.60 -0.42
CA ALA A 142 -15.99 4.48 -1.30
C ALA A 142 -14.65 3.85 -1.74
N ILE A 143 -14.16 4.26 -2.91
CA ILE A 143 -12.84 3.89 -3.41
C ILE A 143 -12.00 5.17 -3.54
N ILE A 144 -10.77 5.12 -3.03
CA ILE A 144 -9.78 6.19 -3.21
C ILE A 144 -8.61 5.61 -3.98
N VAL A 145 -8.28 6.19 -5.12
CA VAL A 145 -7.07 5.90 -5.88
C VAL A 145 -6.08 6.99 -5.59
N ALA A 146 -5.01 6.70 -4.84
CA ALA A 146 -4.11 7.71 -4.32
C ALA A 146 -2.63 7.42 -4.57
N SER A 147 -1.81 8.47 -4.76
CA SER A 147 -0.37 8.28 -4.81
C SER A 147 0.20 7.99 -3.41
N TYR A 148 1.22 7.12 -3.33
CA TYR A 148 1.90 6.82 -2.07
C TYR A 148 2.40 8.09 -1.34
N GLY A 149 2.94 9.07 -2.09
CA GLY A 149 3.45 10.31 -1.53
C GLY A 149 2.36 11.10 -0.83
N THR A 150 1.26 11.35 -1.51
CA THR A 150 0.15 12.15 -0.99
C THR A 150 -0.53 11.45 0.19
N PHE A 151 -0.73 10.13 0.11
CA PHE A 151 -1.34 9.39 1.20
C PHE A 151 -0.44 9.35 2.44
N SER A 152 0.88 9.22 2.28
CA SER A 152 1.81 9.16 3.41
C SER A 152 1.97 10.48 4.16
N THR A 153 1.64 11.63 3.57
CA THR A 153 1.89 12.95 4.16
C THR A 153 0.64 13.75 4.53
N GLY A 154 -0.53 13.46 3.96
CA GLY A 154 -1.65 14.41 4.05
C GLY A 154 -3.05 13.87 4.33
N ILE A 155 -3.32 12.58 4.22
CA ILE A 155 -4.70 12.08 4.35
C ILE A 155 -4.84 11.17 5.57
N ASN A 156 -5.77 11.52 6.45
CA ASN A 156 -6.05 10.75 7.66
C ASN A 156 -7.49 10.23 7.65
N ILE A 157 -7.72 9.09 6.99
CA ILE A 157 -9.03 8.43 6.95
C ILE A 157 -9.03 7.24 7.91
N LYS A 158 -9.89 7.27 8.92
CA LYS A 158 -10.02 6.19 9.90
C LYS A 158 -10.86 5.02 9.38
N ASN A 159 -11.84 5.33 8.53
CA ASN A 159 -12.81 4.38 8.01
C ASN A 159 -12.34 3.66 6.73
N LEU A 160 -11.04 3.28 6.66
CA LEU A 160 -10.48 2.47 5.57
C LEU A 160 -10.46 1.00 5.97
N HIS A 161 -11.11 0.15 5.20
CA HIS A 161 -11.20 -1.30 5.43
C HIS A 161 -10.17 -2.07 4.60
N ASN A 162 -9.93 -1.63 3.36
CA ASN A 162 -9.03 -2.30 2.44
C ASN A 162 -7.97 -1.36 1.92
N VAL A 163 -6.75 -1.87 1.77
CA VAL A 163 -5.66 -1.18 1.07
C VAL A 163 -5.07 -2.10 0.03
N ILE A 164 -4.85 -1.59 -1.16
CA ILE A 164 -4.28 -2.33 -2.28
C ILE A 164 -2.97 -1.64 -2.66
N PHE A 165 -1.85 -2.33 -2.54
CA PHE A 165 -0.57 -1.89 -3.07
C PHE A 165 -0.52 -2.23 -4.56
N ALA A 166 -1.06 -1.33 -5.40
CA ALA A 166 -1.15 -1.53 -6.85
C ALA A 166 0.19 -1.36 -7.57
N SER A 167 1.09 -0.54 -7.03
CA SER A 167 2.45 -0.38 -7.56
C SER A 167 3.48 -1.02 -6.63
N PRO A 168 4.49 -1.74 -7.16
CA PRO A 168 5.57 -2.28 -6.35
C PRO A 168 6.30 -1.17 -5.58
N SER A 169 6.57 -1.38 -4.30
CA SER A 169 7.34 -0.46 -3.47
C SER A 169 8.40 -1.22 -2.68
N LYS A 170 9.66 -0.76 -2.79
CA LYS A 170 10.78 -1.25 -1.98
C LYS A 170 10.85 -0.56 -0.61
N SER A 171 10.31 0.66 -0.50
CA SER A 171 10.50 1.50 0.69
C SER A 171 9.78 0.94 1.92
N ARG A 172 10.57 0.39 2.86
CA ARG A 172 10.09 -0.07 4.17
C ARG A 172 9.28 1.01 4.90
N ILE A 173 9.82 2.23 4.98
CA ILE A 173 9.17 3.37 5.66
C ILE A 173 7.81 3.65 5.03
N ARG A 174 7.74 3.78 3.70
CA ARG A 174 6.51 4.08 2.99
C ARG A 174 5.44 3.01 3.19
N ASN A 175 5.84 1.74 3.12
CA ASN A 175 4.94 0.61 3.31
C ASN A 175 4.38 0.60 4.74
N LEU A 176 5.23 0.69 5.76
CA LEU A 176 4.81 0.71 7.16
C LEU A 176 3.98 1.94 7.51
N GLN A 177 4.29 3.13 6.97
CA GLN A 177 3.47 4.34 7.16
C GLN A 177 2.09 4.19 6.54
N SER A 178 1.99 3.59 5.35
CA SER A 178 0.71 3.31 4.69
C SER A 178 -0.12 2.32 5.51
N ILE A 179 0.48 1.22 5.97
CA ILE A 179 -0.15 0.24 6.85
C ILE A 179 -0.62 0.91 8.16
N GLY A 180 0.24 1.66 8.83
CA GLY A 180 -0.06 2.32 10.10
C GLY A 180 -1.27 3.26 10.02
N ARG A 181 -1.49 3.94 8.88
CA ARG A 181 -2.66 4.79 8.67
C ARG A 181 -3.95 3.99 8.56
N VAL A 182 -3.88 2.85 7.88
CA VAL A 182 -5.02 1.96 7.69
C VAL A 182 -5.39 1.24 8.99
N LEU A 183 -4.44 1.02 9.87
CA LEU A 183 -4.68 0.39 11.18
C LEU A 183 -5.43 1.30 12.18
N ARG A 184 -5.60 2.59 11.88
CA ARG A 184 -6.34 3.50 12.76
C ARG A 184 -7.76 3.01 12.96
N LYS A 185 -8.21 3.02 14.21
CA LYS A 185 -9.58 2.62 14.56
C LYS A 185 -10.60 3.65 14.06
N GLY A 186 -11.61 3.20 13.34
CA GLY A 186 -12.90 3.87 13.14
C GLY A 186 -13.92 3.39 14.18
N LYS A 187 -15.11 3.99 14.20
CA LYS A 187 -16.19 3.63 15.18
C LYS A 187 -16.55 2.14 15.12
N ASP A 188 -16.70 1.58 13.90
CA ASP A 188 -17.16 0.21 13.67
C ASP A 188 -16.11 -0.68 13.03
N LYS A 189 -14.87 -0.19 12.90
CA LYS A 189 -13.79 -0.88 12.22
C LYS A 189 -12.96 -1.71 13.21
N VAL A 190 -13.11 -3.02 13.15
CA VAL A 190 -12.34 -3.98 13.94
C VAL A 190 -11.11 -4.46 13.18
N LYS A 191 -11.19 -4.57 11.86
CA LYS A 191 -10.20 -5.20 10.99
C LYS A 191 -9.92 -4.38 9.74
N ALA A 192 -8.67 -4.43 9.28
CA ALA A 192 -8.24 -3.92 7.99
C ALA A 192 -7.54 -5.03 7.19
N THR A 193 -7.69 -5.01 5.87
CA THR A 193 -7.01 -5.96 4.98
C THR A 193 -6.09 -5.21 4.02
N LEU A 194 -4.83 -5.64 3.96
CA LEU A 194 -3.88 -5.21 2.94
C LEU A 194 -3.80 -6.26 1.84
N TYR A 195 -4.02 -5.85 0.61
CA TYR A 195 -3.76 -6.62 -0.60
C TYR A 195 -2.43 -6.16 -1.19
N ASP A 196 -1.39 -6.94 -0.95
CA ASP A 196 -0.04 -6.65 -1.45
C ASP A 196 0.17 -7.36 -2.79
N ILE A 197 0.08 -6.61 -3.89
CA ILE A 197 0.25 -7.16 -5.24
C ILE A 197 1.73 -7.26 -5.55
N ALA A 198 2.14 -8.46 -5.89
CA ALA A 198 3.48 -8.80 -6.38
C ALA A 198 3.39 -9.40 -7.79
N ASP A 199 4.44 -9.20 -8.57
CA ASP A 199 4.49 -9.63 -9.95
C ASP A 199 5.68 -10.59 -10.14
N ASP A 200 5.40 -11.81 -10.59
CA ASP A 200 6.41 -12.82 -10.87
C ASP A 200 6.57 -13.04 -12.37
N CYS A 201 7.60 -12.42 -12.92
CA CYS A 201 8.09 -12.60 -14.29
C CYS A 201 9.35 -13.47 -14.33
N SER A 202 9.65 -14.22 -13.26
CA SER A 202 10.91 -14.96 -13.10
C SER A 202 11.18 -15.93 -14.25
N THR A 203 12.44 -16.01 -14.63
CA THR A 203 12.99 -17.07 -15.48
C THR A 203 13.61 -18.18 -14.61
N LYS A 204 14.04 -19.27 -15.23
CA LYS A 204 14.75 -20.34 -14.50
C LYS A 204 16.02 -19.87 -13.81
N SER A 205 16.66 -18.81 -14.34
CA SER A 205 17.98 -18.34 -13.89
C SER A 205 17.89 -17.08 -13.00
N ARG A 206 16.81 -16.29 -13.08
CA ARG A 206 16.74 -14.98 -12.41
C ARG A 206 15.33 -14.60 -11.99
N LYS A 207 15.20 -14.13 -10.75
CA LYS A 207 14.00 -13.44 -10.27
C LYS A 207 13.99 -12.00 -10.81
N ASN A 208 12.82 -11.50 -11.11
CA ASN A 208 12.65 -10.11 -11.54
C ASN A 208 12.78 -9.13 -10.35
N TYR A 209 12.97 -7.85 -10.65
CA TYR A 209 13.26 -6.82 -9.64
C TYR A 209 12.12 -6.63 -8.64
N THR A 210 10.88 -6.53 -9.12
CA THR A 210 9.73 -6.29 -8.25
C THR A 210 9.39 -7.48 -7.37
N LEU A 211 9.67 -8.71 -7.81
CA LEU A 211 9.57 -9.90 -6.97
C LEU A 211 10.61 -9.87 -5.84
N ASN A 212 11.84 -9.42 -6.11
CA ASN A 212 12.83 -9.22 -5.05
C ASN A 212 12.36 -8.15 -4.04
N HIS A 213 11.74 -7.06 -4.50
CA HIS A 213 11.13 -6.06 -3.60
C HIS A 213 10.00 -6.65 -2.76
N PHE A 214 9.22 -7.55 -3.30
CA PHE A 214 8.20 -8.28 -2.54
C PHE A 214 8.82 -9.15 -1.44
N ILE A 215 9.90 -9.87 -1.73
CA ILE A 215 10.64 -10.65 -0.72
C ILE A 215 11.11 -9.76 0.45
N GLU A 216 11.58 -8.54 0.18
CA GLU A 216 11.95 -7.59 1.23
C GLU A 216 10.73 -7.10 2.04
N ARG A 217 9.55 -6.97 1.42
CA ARG A 217 8.31 -6.68 2.17
C ARG A 217 7.92 -7.82 3.10
N ILE A 218 8.04 -9.07 2.65
CA ILE A 218 7.80 -10.25 3.49
C ILE A 218 8.71 -10.27 4.72
N LYS A 219 9.99 -9.92 4.57
CA LYS A 219 10.90 -9.77 5.73
C LYS A 219 10.36 -8.74 6.72
N THR A 220 9.90 -7.60 6.21
CA THR A 220 9.29 -6.54 7.04
C THR A 220 8.03 -7.04 7.77
N TYR A 221 7.16 -7.80 7.10
CA TYR A 221 5.96 -8.36 7.74
C TYR A 221 6.30 -9.33 8.87
N ASN A 222 7.33 -10.17 8.67
CA ASN A 222 7.84 -11.06 9.73
C ASN A 222 8.43 -10.28 10.91
N GLU A 223 9.23 -9.23 10.66
CA GLU A 223 9.84 -8.40 11.69
C GLU A 223 8.80 -7.65 12.54
N GLU A 224 7.69 -7.24 11.94
CA GLU A 224 6.58 -6.57 12.62
C GLU A 224 5.53 -7.56 13.18
N ASN A 225 5.74 -8.87 13.03
CA ASN A 225 4.82 -9.96 13.43
C ASN A 225 3.41 -9.81 12.79
N PHE A 226 3.32 -9.35 11.55
CA PHE A 226 2.05 -9.31 10.84
C PHE A 226 1.67 -10.69 10.30
N ASN A 227 0.40 -11.04 10.41
CA ASN A 227 -0.14 -12.22 9.76
C ASN A 227 -0.28 -11.97 8.26
N TYR A 228 0.20 -12.88 7.43
CA TYR A 228 0.04 -12.80 5.98
C TYR A 228 -0.18 -14.18 5.36
N GLU A 229 -0.85 -14.18 4.22
CA GLU A 229 -1.04 -15.33 3.35
C GLU A 229 -0.52 -15.01 1.95
N ILE A 230 0.14 -15.97 1.30
CA ILE A 230 0.64 -15.81 -0.07
C ILE A 230 -0.24 -16.64 -1.01
N ILE A 231 -0.87 -15.95 -1.96
CA ILE A 231 -1.76 -16.54 -2.96
C ILE A 231 -1.17 -16.30 -4.34
N THR A 232 -0.92 -17.36 -5.08
CA THR A 232 -0.44 -17.28 -6.46
C THR A 232 -1.61 -17.27 -7.44
N ILE A 233 -1.60 -16.34 -8.38
CA ILE A 233 -2.68 -16.13 -9.35
C ILE A 233 -2.09 -16.14 -10.76
N GLU A 234 -2.55 -17.09 -11.59
CA GLU A 234 -2.21 -17.13 -13.01
C GLU A 234 -2.99 -16.05 -13.77
N LEU A 235 -2.29 -15.09 -14.36
CA LEU A 235 -2.89 -14.16 -15.31
C LEU A 235 -3.16 -14.90 -16.63
N LYS A 236 -4.31 -15.59 -16.73
CA LYS A 236 -4.68 -16.36 -17.93
C LYS A 236 -4.52 -15.51 -19.19
N VAL A 237 -3.93 -16.14 -20.21
CA VAL A 237 -3.65 -15.56 -21.54
C VAL A 237 -4.94 -15.13 -22.24
#